data_350993a4f9982e47497ded94f6ea5a82
#
_entry.id   350993a4f9982e47497ded94f6ea5a82
#
_cell.length_a   1.000
_cell.length_b   1.000
_cell.length_c   1.000
_cell.angle_alpha   90.00
_cell.angle_beta   90.00
_cell.angle_gamma   90.00
#
_symmetry.space_group_name_H-M   'P 1'
#
loop_
_entity.id
_entity.type
_entity.pdbx_description
1 polymer ?
#
loop_
_entity_poly.entity_id
_entity_poly.type
_entity_poly.pdbx_seq_one_letter_code
_entity_poly.pdbx_strand_id
1 'polypeptide(L)'
;MREGDPAGQDRAKQDIPEGRTALGIELGSTRIKSVLIGEDHQPIASGSYDWENKLENGIWTYHPDDIWKGLQGSYRSLAEKVHGKYGVDLSTVGSIGISGMMHGYLVFDREGRQLVPFRTWRNTITEQAAGLLTEKFGFNIPQRWSIAHLYQAICSREDHVRDISFLTTLAGYVHWKLTGEKILGVGEASGVFPIGKSGSYQAAMMEQFDDLISGLSLGWRLEDILPEVRSAGEPGGVLTEEGARLLDPSGKLKAGIPLCPPEGDAGTGMVATNSVAEHTGNVSAGTSIFAMVVLEKELSRIYPEIDRVTTPAGKPVAMVHCNNCTSDLDAWVRLFGEVLEAMGVKFEKSDLYDALYFKALEGESDCGGLLSYNYYSGEPITGFREGRPLFVRTPDSRFHLANFSRSLLLSAMAVLRIGMDILTGQEHVRVEKMLGHGGLFKTRGVGQQMMAAALNVPVSVMESAGEGGAWGIALLAAYGQRRKEGETLDRYLADRVFAQIQGSCVEPKIGDVQGFDSYMKRYLEGLAIQKAAVEHLHDS
;
A
#
# COMPACT_ATOMS: atom_id res chain seq x y z
N MET A 1 14.38 -16.95 -8.06
CA MET A 1 15.27 -18.04 -8.53
C MET A 1 14.89 -19.32 -7.77
N ARG A 2 14.64 -20.41 -8.47
CA ARG A 2 14.50 -21.73 -7.82
C ARG A 2 15.83 -22.07 -7.16
N GLU A 3 15.81 -22.54 -5.90
CA GLU A 3 17.02 -23.06 -5.26
C GLU A 3 17.61 -24.17 -6.14
N GLY A 4 18.83 -23.94 -6.68
CA GLY A 4 19.55 -24.90 -7.51
C GLY A 4 19.72 -24.55 -8.99
N ASP A 5 19.53 -23.28 -9.41
CA ASP A 5 19.87 -22.83 -10.77
C ASP A 5 21.33 -22.33 -10.87
N PRO A 6 22.29 -23.17 -11.32
CA PRO A 6 23.70 -22.78 -11.41
C PRO A 6 23.96 -21.64 -12.39
N ALA A 7 23.22 -21.60 -13.53
CA ALA A 7 23.37 -20.57 -14.54
C ALA A 7 22.96 -19.19 -14.01
N GLY A 8 21.88 -19.12 -13.24
CA GLY A 8 21.43 -17.91 -12.57
C GLY A 8 22.40 -17.43 -11.48
N GLN A 9 23.07 -18.37 -10.77
CA GLN A 9 24.09 -18.02 -9.78
C GLN A 9 25.35 -17.43 -10.43
N ASP A 10 25.84 -18.02 -11.53
CA ASP A 10 27.03 -17.53 -12.23
C ASP A 10 26.76 -16.16 -12.87
N ARG A 11 25.56 -15.93 -13.40
CA ARG A 11 25.13 -14.63 -13.91
C ARG A 11 25.11 -13.57 -12.80
N ALA A 12 24.51 -13.86 -11.65
CA ALA A 12 24.48 -12.93 -10.53
C ALA A 12 25.88 -12.54 -10.02
N LYS A 13 26.84 -13.49 -10.01
CA LYS A 13 28.25 -13.21 -9.67
C LYS A 13 28.92 -12.21 -10.60
N GLN A 14 28.50 -12.14 -11.86
CA GLN A 14 29.00 -11.16 -12.84
C GLN A 14 28.23 -9.84 -12.73
N ASP A 15 26.90 -9.89 -12.65
CA ASP A 15 26.03 -8.72 -12.67
C ASP A 15 26.26 -7.80 -11.47
N ILE A 16 26.52 -8.36 -10.27
CA ILE A 16 26.69 -7.58 -9.04
C ILE A 16 27.92 -6.66 -9.11
N PRO A 17 29.14 -7.13 -9.36
CA PRO A 17 30.34 -6.28 -9.43
C PRO A 17 30.29 -5.27 -10.59
N GLU A 18 29.61 -5.61 -11.69
CA GLU A 18 29.48 -4.77 -12.88
C GLU A 18 28.35 -3.73 -12.76
N GLY A 19 27.60 -3.74 -11.63
CA GLY A 19 26.51 -2.80 -11.41
C GLY A 19 25.30 -3.01 -12.33
N ARG A 20 25.10 -4.21 -12.88
CA ARG A 20 23.93 -4.54 -13.73
C ARG A 20 22.70 -4.94 -12.91
N THR A 21 22.66 -4.55 -11.67
CA THR A 21 21.58 -4.83 -10.72
C THR A 21 20.77 -3.57 -10.40
N ALA A 22 19.59 -3.72 -9.80
CA ALA A 22 18.87 -2.61 -9.20
C ALA A 22 18.48 -2.96 -7.76
N LEU A 23 18.61 -1.99 -6.87
CA LEU A 23 18.28 -2.11 -5.45
C LEU A 23 17.00 -1.35 -5.14
N GLY A 24 16.02 -2.02 -4.57
CA GLY A 24 14.84 -1.40 -3.98
C GLY A 24 14.85 -1.51 -2.47
N ILE A 25 14.55 -0.42 -1.79
CA ILE A 25 14.39 -0.38 -0.34
C ILE A 25 13.00 0.16 -0.01
N GLU A 26 12.21 -0.60 0.74
CA GLU A 26 10.87 -0.23 1.19
C GLU A 26 10.84 -0.09 2.70
N LEU A 27 10.35 1.06 3.17
CA LEU A 27 10.07 1.34 4.58
C LEU A 27 8.59 1.05 4.86
N GLY A 28 8.25 -0.22 5.08
CA GLY A 28 6.90 -0.64 5.46
C GLY A 28 6.62 -0.40 6.95
N SER A 29 5.35 -0.51 7.37
CA SER A 29 4.92 -0.15 8.73
C SER A 29 5.53 -1.00 9.86
N THR A 30 5.92 -2.25 9.58
CA THR A 30 6.49 -3.17 10.59
C THR A 30 7.86 -3.72 10.19
N ARG A 31 8.28 -3.46 8.95
CA ARG A 31 9.52 -4.02 8.40
C ARG A 31 10.09 -3.11 7.33
N ILE A 32 11.39 -2.90 7.36
CA ILE A 32 12.16 -2.33 6.24
C ILE A 32 12.73 -3.51 5.46
N LYS A 33 12.49 -3.53 4.14
CA LYS A 33 12.93 -4.60 3.24
C LYS A 33 13.78 -4.04 2.11
N SER A 34 14.91 -4.69 1.85
CA SER A 34 15.78 -4.41 0.70
C SER A 34 15.78 -5.59 -0.25
N VAL A 35 15.60 -5.34 -1.55
CA VAL A 35 15.60 -6.37 -2.60
C VAL A 35 16.57 -5.95 -3.70
N LEU A 36 17.51 -6.83 -4.02
CA LEU A 36 18.42 -6.69 -5.16
C LEU A 36 17.91 -7.54 -6.32
N ILE A 37 17.72 -6.95 -7.50
CA ILE A 37 17.29 -7.64 -8.72
C ILE A 37 18.37 -7.65 -9.80
N GLY A 38 18.38 -8.68 -10.63
CA GLY A 38 19.27 -8.82 -11.79
C GLY A 38 18.77 -8.12 -13.05
N GLU A 39 19.44 -8.35 -14.15
CA GLU A 39 19.00 -7.87 -15.47
C GLU A 39 17.67 -8.48 -15.91
N ASP A 40 17.39 -9.70 -15.48
CA ASP A 40 16.14 -10.42 -15.71
C ASP A 40 14.99 -10.00 -14.77
N HIS A 41 15.21 -8.94 -13.98
CA HIS A 41 14.27 -8.41 -13.00
C HIS A 41 13.91 -9.37 -11.85
N GLN A 42 14.56 -10.54 -11.79
CA GLN A 42 14.32 -11.50 -10.72
C GLN A 42 15.13 -11.15 -9.45
N PRO A 43 14.57 -11.39 -8.25
CA PRO A 43 15.28 -11.19 -7.00
C PRO A 43 16.55 -12.07 -6.92
N ILE A 44 17.68 -11.44 -6.69
CA ILE A 44 18.98 -12.08 -6.44
C ILE A 44 19.13 -12.40 -4.95
N ALA A 45 18.85 -11.40 -4.12
CA ALA A 45 18.89 -11.47 -2.67
C ALA A 45 17.95 -10.45 -2.04
N SER A 46 17.58 -10.68 -0.79
CA SER A 46 16.80 -9.73 0.01
C SER A 46 17.30 -9.65 1.44
N GLY A 47 17.25 -8.46 2.03
CA GLY A 47 17.51 -8.20 3.43
C GLY A 47 16.29 -7.59 4.10
N SER A 48 16.21 -7.66 5.42
CA SER A 48 15.11 -7.03 6.16
C SER A 48 15.53 -6.66 7.57
N TYR A 49 14.77 -5.71 8.13
CA TYR A 49 14.89 -5.27 9.52
C TYR A 49 13.49 -4.99 10.05
N ASP A 50 13.11 -5.62 11.16
CA ASP A 50 11.83 -5.39 11.82
C ASP A 50 11.92 -4.16 12.72
N TRP A 51 10.90 -3.29 12.66
CA TRP A 51 10.78 -2.08 13.46
C TRP A 51 9.33 -1.82 13.86
N GLU A 52 9.07 -0.88 14.74
CA GLU A 52 7.74 -0.63 15.29
C GLU A 52 7.38 0.85 15.25
N ASN A 53 6.11 1.11 14.97
CA ASN A 53 5.47 2.41 15.13
C ASN A 53 5.19 2.65 16.61
N LYS A 54 5.56 3.82 17.15
CA LYS A 54 5.42 4.18 18.56
C LYS A 54 4.30 5.20 18.74
N LEU A 55 3.51 5.02 19.78
CA LEU A 55 2.53 6.02 20.21
C LEU A 55 3.13 6.88 21.34
N GLU A 56 3.45 8.13 21.03
CA GLU A 56 4.07 9.06 21.96
C GLU A 56 3.26 10.34 22.05
N ASN A 57 2.83 10.70 23.25
CA ASN A 57 1.97 11.88 23.49
C ASN A 57 0.73 11.95 22.57
N GLY A 58 0.15 10.79 22.26
CA GLY A 58 -1.01 10.68 21.38
C GLY A 58 -0.69 10.74 19.88
N ILE A 59 0.59 10.74 19.48
CA ILE A 59 1.04 10.77 18.09
C ILE A 59 1.72 9.44 17.73
N TRP A 60 1.26 8.79 16.68
CA TRP A 60 1.93 7.65 16.07
C TRP A 60 3.13 8.13 15.26
N THR A 61 4.33 7.68 15.63
CA THR A 61 5.60 8.18 15.10
C THR A 61 6.65 7.08 14.89
N TYR A 62 7.70 7.39 14.12
CA TYR A 62 8.99 6.70 14.08
C TYR A 62 10.09 7.73 14.35
N HIS A 63 11.08 7.39 15.16
CA HIS A 63 12.22 8.27 15.39
C HIS A 63 13.21 8.25 14.21
N PRO A 64 13.85 9.39 13.89
CA PRO A 64 14.87 9.45 12.84
C PRO A 64 15.99 8.41 13.00
N ASP A 65 16.45 8.19 14.22
CA ASP A 65 17.50 7.20 14.52
C ASP A 65 17.04 5.76 14.22
N ASP A 66 15.77 5.44 14.48
CA ASP A 66 15.20 4.12 14.17
C ASP A 66 15.06 3.92 12.65
N ILE A 67 14.75 4.99 11.90
CA ILE A 67 14.73 4.97 10.44
C ILE A 67 16.10 4.56 9.88
N TRP A 68 17.17 5.26 10.29
CA TRP A 68 18.50 4.97 9.80
C TRP A 68 19.05 3.64 10.26
N LYS A 69 18.82 3.29 11.53
CA LYS A 69 19.17 1.97 12.05
C LYS A 69 18.51 0.83 11.27
N GLY A 70 17.24 1.01 10.93
CA GLY A 70 16.48 0.02 10.16
C GLY A 70 16.95 -0.09 8.71
N LEU A 71 17.19 1.05 8.03
CA LEU A 71 17.77 1.09 6.67
C LEU A 71 19.12 0.40 6.61
N GLN A 72 20.05 0.77 7.51
CA GLN A 72 21.37 0.17 7.62
C GLN A 72 21.29 -1.32 7.94
N GLY A 73 20.38 -1.73 8.83
CA GLY A 73 20.15 -3.13 9.19
C GLY A 73 19.65 -3.96 8.00
N SER A 74 18.69 -3.43 7.26
CA SER A 74 18.13 -4.08 6.06
C SER A 74 19.17 -4.21 4.95
N TYR A 75 19.92 -3.13 4.66
CA TYR A 75 21.00 -3.14 3.67
C TYR A 75 22.13 -4.10 4.06
N ARG A 76 22.58 -4.07 5.32
CA ARG A 76 23.61 -4.99 5.84
C ARG A 76 23.18 -6.45 5.69
N SER A 77 21.96 -6.78 6.10
CA SER A 77 21.40 -8.14 5.93
C SER A 77 21.40 -8.58 4.47
N LEU A 78 21.07 -7.68 3.53
CA LEU A 78 21.17 -7.94 2.09
C LEU A 78 22.63 -8.19 1.67
N ALA A 79 23.56 -7.29 2.03
CA ALA A 79 24.97 -7.37 1.65
C ALA A 79 25.65 -8.66 2.17
N GLU A 80 25.34 -9.06 3.41
CA GLU A 80 25.81 -10.32 4.01
C GLU A 80 25.31 -11.54 3.23
N LYS A 81 24.03 -11.56 2.83
CA LYS A 81 23.48 -12.65 2.01
C LYS A 81 24.08 -12.70 0.60
N VAL A 82 24.34 -11.53 -0.01
CA VAL A 82 25.05 -11.45 -1.29
C VAL A 82 26.44 -12.02 -1.15
N HIS A 83 27.19 -11.59 -0.13
CA HIS A 83 28.54 -12.11 0.11
C HIS A 83 28.53 -13.62 0.39
N GLY A 84 27.66 -14.09 1.28
CA GLY A 84 27.57 -15.51 1.64
C GLY A 84 27.17 -16.41 0.47
N LYS A 85 26.28 -15.96 -0.42
CA LYS A 85 25.77 -16.76 -1.53
C LYS A 85 26.65 -16.70 -2.77
N TYR A 86 27.25 -15.54 -3.06
CA TYR A 86 27.96 -15.29 -4.31
C TYR A 86 29.46 -15.04 -4.14
N GLY A 87 29.93 -14.82 -2.92
CA GLY A 87 31.37 -14.56 -2.61
C GLY A 87 31.85 -13.19 -3.08
N VAL A 88 30.90 -12.24 -3.36
CA VAL A 88 31.20 -10.88 -3.82
C VAL A 88 30.66 -9.84 -2.86
N ASP A 89 31.34 -8.71 -2.72
CA ASP A 89 30.86 -7.58 -1.93
C ASP A 89 29.86 -6.74 -2.76
N LEU A 90 28.80 -6.26 -2.11
CA LEU A 90 27.84 -5.35 -2.72
C LEU A 90 28.38 -3.90 -2.64
N SER A 91 29.33 -3.58 -3.49
CA SER A 91 29.99 -2.26 -3.50
C SER A 91 29.39 -1.27 -4.49
N THR A 92 28.57 -1.74 -5.44
CA THR A 92 27.86 -0.92 -6.42
C THR A 92 26.59 -1.63 -6.90
N VAL A 93 25.65 -0.85 -7.40
CA VAL A 93 24.45 -1.31 -8.12
C VAL A 93 24.19 -0.37 -9.29
N GLY A 94 23.43 -0.79 -10.29
CA GLY A 94 23.10 0.06 -11.46
C GLY A 94 22.15 1.19 -11.13
N SER A 95 21.24 0.98 -10.17
CA SER A 95 20.31 2.01 -9.70
C SER A 95 19.71 1.66 -8.35
N ILE A 96 19.22 2.67 -7.62
CA ILE A 96 18.55 2.52 -6.32
C ILE A 96 17.16 3.16 -6.38
N GLY A 97 16.19 2.55 -5.72
CA GLY A 97 14.88 3.11 -5.49
C GLY A 97 14.50 3.06 -4.01
N ILE A 98 13.85 4.10 -3.52
CA ILE A 98 13.34 4.21 -2.15
C ILE A 98 11.83 4.25 -2.20
N SER A 99 11.19 3.36 -1.44
CA SER A 99 9.75 3.35 -1.21
C SER A 99 9.46 3.43 0.28
N GLY A 100 8.31 3.99 0.64
CA GLY A 100 7.87 4.04 2.01
C GLY A 100 6.36 4.04 2.13
N MET A 101 5.86 3.87 3.35
CA MET A 101 4.44 4.09 3.62
C MET A 101 4.04 5.49 3.19
N MET A 102 2.97 5.58 2.42
CA MET A 102 2.45 6.84 1.89
C MET A 102 2.02 7.80 2.99
N HIS A 103 1.90 9.07 2.63
CA HIS A 103 1.37 10.12 3.47
C HIS A 103 2.30 10.50 4.65
N GLY A 104 1.70 11.11 5.67
CA GLY A 104 2.41 11.54 6.86
C GLY A 104 2.93 12.98 6.77
N TYR A 105 3.47 13.45 7.88
CA TYR A 105 3.88 14.85 8.05
C TYR A 105 5.28 14.90 8.65
N LEU A 106 6.25 15.14 7.79
CA LEU A 106 7.65 15.39 8.09
C LEU A 106 8.01 16.78 7.65
N VAL A 107 8.34 17.67 8.59
CA VAL A 107 8.64 19.07 8.31
C VAL A 107 9.98 19.49 8.90
N PHE A 108 10.69 20.32 8.13
CA PHE A 108 12.04 20.73 8.41
C PHE A 108 12.19 22.24 8.27
N ASP A 109 13.10 22.83 9.07
CA ASP A 109 13.52 24.21 8.94
C ASP A 109 14.56 24.41 7.80
N ARG A 110 15.07 25.63 7.66
CA ARG A 110 16.06 25.98 6.63
C ARG A 110 17.40 25.26 6.81
N GLU A 111 17.74 24.90 8.05
CA GLU A 111 18.95 24.15 8.39
C GLU A 111 18.77 22.64 8.24
N GLY A 112 17.56 22.19 7.87
CA GLY A 112 17.23 20.77 7.69
C GLY A 112 17.03 20.01 8.99
N ARG A 113 16.70 20.71 10.10
CA ARG A 113 16.34 20.12 11.39
C ARG A 113 14.84 19.82 11.40
N GLN A 114 14.49 18.64 11.85
CA GLN A 114 13.09 18.25 12.00
C GLN A 114 12.41 19.11 13.08
N LEU A 115 11.25 19.69 12.75
CA LEU A 115 10.56 20.65 13.61
C LEU A 115 9.65 19.99 14.64
N VAL A 116 9.00 18.90 14.27
CA VAL A 116 8.08 18.13 15.15
C VAL A 116 8.26 16.63 14.91
N PRO A 117 7.85 15.74 15.84
CA PRO A 117 7.84 14.31 15.60
C PRO A 117 7.10 13.95 14.32
N PHE A 118 7.58 12.94 13.60
CA PHE A 118 6.94 12.43 12.40
C PHE A 118 5.50 11.97 12.72
N ARG A 119 4.49 12.56 12.06
CA ARG A 119 3.09 12.13 12.17
C ARG A 119 2.80 11.16 11.03
N THR A 120 2.66 9.89 11.35
CA THR A 120 2.41 8.83 10.36
C THR A 120 0.98 8.84 9.85
N TRP A 121 0.69 8.08 8.79
CA TRP A 121 -0.65 7.87 8.23
C TRP A 121 -1.70 7.38 9.24
N ARG A 122 -1.26 6.80 10.38
CA ARG A 122 -2.15 6.28 11.43
C ARG A 122 -2.79 7.38 12.30
N ASN A 123 -2.30 8.60 12.20
CA ASN A 123 -2.85 9.72 12.99
C ASN A 123 -4.13 10.23 12.35
N THR A 124 -5.23 10.19 13.08
CA THR A 124 -6.58 10.64 12.67
C THR A 124 -6.97 11.97 13.34
N ILE A 125 -5.99 12.83 13.61
CA ILE A 125 -6.16 14.11 14.34
C ILE A 125 -6.56 15.28 13.44
N THR A 126 -6.81 15.05 12.17
CA THR A 126 -6.96 16.07 11.11
C THR A 126 -8.37 16.14 10.53
N GLU A 127 -9.38 15.58 11.20
CA GLU A 127 -10.77 15.49 10.68
C GLU A 127 -11.31 16.86 10.24
N GLN A 128 -11.13 17.89 11.08
CA GLN A 128 -11.59 19.25 10.78
C GLN A 128 -10.88 19.84 9.56
N ALA A 129 -9.56 19.76 9.51
CA ALA A 129 -8.76 20.30 8.41
C ALA A 129 -9.07 19.58 7.09
N ALA A 130 -9.17 18.24 7.12
CA ALA A 130 -9.50 17.43 5.96
C ALA A 130 -10.88 17.81 5.38
N GLY A 131 -11.88 17.99 6.24
CA GLY A 131 -13.23 18.41 5.83
C GLY A 131 -13.24 19.79 5.17
N LEU A 132 -12.57 20.78 5.78
CA LEU A 132 -12.46 22.14 5.24
C LEU A 132 -11.74 22.17 3.90
N LEU A 133 -10.63 21.42 3.75
CA LEU A 133 -9.90 21.35 2.49
C LEU A 133 -10.70 20.62 1.42
N THR A 134 -11.43 19.55 1.77
CA THR A 134 -12.31 18.83 0.84
C THR A 134 -13.38 19.77 0.27
N GLU A 135 -14.03 20.55 1.11
CA GLU A 135 -15.04 21.53 0.68
C GLU A 135 -14.41 22.62 -0.19
N LYS A 136 -13.26 23.19 0.25
CA LYS A 136 -12.58 24.27 -0.46
C LYS A 136 -12.10 23.89 -1.84
N PHE A 137 -11.50 22.68 -1.97
CA PHE A 137 -10.91 22.25 -3.23
C PHE A 137 -11.92 21.56 -4.16
N GLY A 138 -13.09 21.13 -3.65
CA GLY A 138 -13.95 20.26 -4.42
C GLY A 138 -13.28 18.90 -4.74
N PHE A 139 -12.44 18.42 -3.84
CA PHE A 139 -11.63 17.21 -3.98
C PHE A 139 -11.52 16.49 -2.63
N ASN A 140 -11.71 15.16 -2.60
CA ASN A 140 -11.60 14.40 -1.35
C ASN A 140 -10.18 14.48 -0.78
N ILE A 141 -10.02 15.06 0.41
CA ILE A 141 -8.75 15.12 1.16
C ILE A 141 -8.87 14.22 2.39
N PRO A 142 -8.31 13.01 2.34
CA PRO A 142 -8.31 12.11 3.49
C PRO A 142 -7.53 12.66 4.68
N GLN A 143 -7.93 12.30 5.89
CA GLN A 143 -7.28 12.74 7.13
C GLN A 143 -5.78 12.42 7.20
N ARG A 144 -5.36 11.32 6.60
CA ARG A 144 -3.96 10.85 6.60
C ARG A 144 -3.02 11.62 5.66
N TRP A 145 -3.55 12.45 4.75
CA TRP A 145 -2.74 13.19 3.78
C TRP A 145 -1.88 14.28 4.44
N SER A 146 -0.69 14.51 3.89
CA SER A 146 0.26 15.47 4.44
C SER A 146 -0.31 16.89 4.52
N ILE A 147 -1.09 17.32 3.50
CA ILE A 147 -1.73 18.63 3.49
C ILE A 147 -2.80 18.79 4.58
N ALA A 148 -3.51 17.71 4.94
CA ALA A 148 -4.46 17.74 6.04
C ALA A 148 -3.75 17.96 7.39
N HIS A 149 -2.59 17.31 7.58
CA HIS A 149 -1.74 17.54 8.76
C HIS A 149 -1.17 18.95 8.82
N LEU A 150 -0.69 19.48 7.70
CA LEU A 150 -0.20 20.85 7.62
C LEU A 150 -1.30 21.85 7.99
N TYR A 151 -2.48 21.70 7.36
CA TYR A 151 -3.58 22.63 7.62
C TYR A 151 -4.13 22.49 9.05
N GLN A 152 -4.13 21.28 9.62
CA GLN A 152 -4.48 21.09 11.03
C GLN A 152 -3.49 21.80 11.97
N ALA A 153 -2.20 21.70 11.71
CA ALA A 153 -1.17 22.40 12.50
C ALA A 153 -1.36 23.93 12.42
N ILE A 154 -1.72 24.45 11.24
CA ILE A 154 -2.05 25.87 11.02
C ILE A 154 -3.30 26.27 11.85
N CYS A 155 -4.39 25.51 11.74
CA CYS A 155 -5.63 25.75 12.49
C CYS A 155 -5.41 25.70 13.99
N SER A 156 -4.57 24.78 14.46
CA SER A 156 -4.18 24.62 15.87
C SER A 156 -3.16 25.66 16.32
N ARG A 157 -2.66 26.51 15.42
CA ARG A 157 -1.63 27.55 15.68
C ARG A 157 -0.37 26.98 16.32
N GLU A 158 0.09 25.83 15.84
CA GLU A 158 1.32 25.22 16.32
C GLU A 158 2.53 26.11 15.95
N ASP A 159 3.43 26.35 16.90
CA ASP A 159 4.53 27.31 16.77
C ASP A 159 5.45 27.02 15.59
N HIS A 160 5.73 25.75 15.31
CA HIS A 160 6.65 25.31 14.28
C HIS A 160 6.21 25.67 12.84
N VAL A 161 4.94 26.00 12.62
CA VAL A 161 4.39 26.26 11.27
C VAL A 161 5.12 27.41 10.56
N ARG A 162 5.58 28.41 11.31
CA ARG A 162 6.30 29.59 10.77
C ARG A 162 7.70 29.25 10.27
N ASP A 163 8.31 28.22 10.83
CA ASP A 163 9.69 27.82 10.57
C ASP A 163 9.81 26.76 9.47
N ILE A 164 8.66 26.29 8.91
CA ILE A 164 8.66 25.29 7.86
C ILE A 164 9.34 25.82 6.61
N SER A 165 10.34 25.11 6.14
CA SER A 165 11.03 25.35 4.88
C SER A 165 10.97 24.15 3.92
N PHE A 166 10.59 22.98 4.44
CA PHE A 166 10.40 21.77 3.64
C PHE A 166 9.43 20.81 4.33
N LEU A 167 8.45 20.34 3.57
CA LEU A 167 7.52 19.29 3.96
C LEU A 167 7.72 18.09 3.04
N THR A 168 7.78 16.89 3.59
CA THR A 168 7.93 15.67 2.79
C THR A 168 7.34 14.46 3.50
N THR A 169 7.45 13.29 2.85
CA THR A 169 7.07 11.98 3.36
C THR A 169 8.31 11.21 3.81
N LEU A 170 8.10 10.00 4.36
CA LEU A 170 9.20 9.14 4.80
C LEU A 170 10.14 8.76 3.64
N ALA A 171 9.57 8.35 2.49
CA ALA A 171 10.36 8.00 1.30
C ALA A 171 11.14 9.22 0.77
N GLY A 172 10.48 10.38 0.71
CA GLY A 172 11.12 11.63 0.29
C GLY A 172 12.23 12.09 1.25
N TYR A 173 12.04 11.92 2.57
CA TYR A 173 13.08 12.22 3.55
C TYR A 173 14.34 11.37 3.37
N VAL A 174 14.17 10.05 3.24
CA VAL A 174 15.30 9.14 3.02
C VAL A 174 15.99 9.47 1.70
N HIS A 175 15.23 9.66 0.63
CA HIS A 175 15.76 10.03 -0.67
C HIS A 175 16.58 11.34 -0.63
N TRP A 176 16.02 12.37 -0.02
CA TRP A 176 16.73 13.65 0.16
C TRP A 176 18.05 13.49 0.90
N LYS A 177 18.08 12.71 1.99
CA LYS A 177 19.33 12.49 2.75
C LYS A 177 20.37 11.66 1.97
N LEU A 178 19.94 10.79 1.04
CA LEU A 178 20.85 10.01 0.20
C LEU A 178 21.39 10.79 -1.00
N THR A 179 20.60 11.71 -1.56
CA THR A 179 20.92 12.39 -2.83
C THR A 179 21.14 13.88 -2.72
N GLY A 180 20.58 14.52 -1.70
CA GLY A 180 20.46 15.99 -1.61
C GLY A 180 19.23 16.55 -2.33
N GLU A 181 18.54 15.75 -3.17
CA GLU A 181 17.40 16.20 -3.98
C GLU A 181 16.10 16.16 -3.18
N LYS A 182 15.33 17.26 -3.20
CA LYS A 182 14.03 17.40 -2.53
C LYS A 182 12.89 17.12 -3.50
N ILE A 183 12.72 15.87 -3.87
CA ILE A 183 11.74 15.42 -4.86
C ILE A 183 10.85 14.31 -4.31
N LEU A 184 9.71 14.10 -4.96
CA LEU A 184 8.84 12.91 -4.81
C LEU A 184 8.47 12.36 -6.18
N GLY A 185 8.28 11.06 -6.26
CA GLY A 185 7.58 10.43 -7.37
C GLY A 185 6.11 10.87 -7.39
N VAL A 186 5.52 10.93 -8.58
CA VAL A 186 4.16 11.45 -8.75
C VAL A 186 3.11 10.63 -8.00
N GLY A 187 3.33 9.32 -7.85
CA GLY A 187 2.47 8.44 -7.06
C GLY A 187 2.47 8.83 -5.59
N GLU A 188 3.65 9.02 -5.00
CA GLU A 188 3.80 9.46 -3.61
C GLU A 188 3.30 10.89 -3.41
N ALA A 189 3.65 11.81 -4.32
CA ALA A 189 3.23 13.21 -4.27
C ALA A 189 1.69 13.35 -4.29
N SER A 190 0.98 12.44 -4.97
CA SER A 190 -0.48 12.43 -5.02
C SER A 190 -1.15 12.18 -3.66
N GLY A 191 -0.43 11.61 -2.70
CA GLY A 191 -0.86 11.46 -1.31
C GLY A 191 -0.43 12.61 -0.39
N VAL A 192 0.34 13.56 -0.91
CA VAL A 192 0.72 14.80 -0.21
C VAL A 192 -0.27 15.90 -0.53
N PHE A 193 -0.51 16.14 -1.81
CA PHE A 193 -1.41 17.16 -2.35
C PHE A 193 -1.96 16.71 -3.72
N PRO A 194 -3.18 17.14 -4.14
CA PRO A 194 -3.75 16.76 -5.41
C PRO A 194 -2.85 17.02 -6.62
N ILE A 195 -2.74 16.03 -7.50
CA ILE A 195 -1.96 16.10 -8.75
C ILE A 195 -2.87 16.54 -9.90
N GLY A 196 -2.39 17.47 -10.71
CA GLY A 196 -3.03 17.91 -11.93
C GLY A 196 -2.68 17.04 -13.15
N LYS A 197 -3.32 17.32 -14.27
CA LYS A 197 -3.09 16.59 -15.54
C LYS A 197 -1.66 16.70 -16.08
N SER A 198 -0.90 17.70 -15.65
CA SER A 198 0.50 17.88 -16.02
C SER A 198 1.47 16.93 -15.29
N GLY A 199 0.98 16.15 -14.33
CA GLY A 199 1.84 15.34 -13.44
C GLY A 199 2.51 16.16 -12.32
N SER A 200 2.10 17.40 -12.12
CA SER A 200 2.54 18.28 -11.02
C SER A 200 1.38 18.58 -10.08
N TYR A 201 1.64 19.21 -8.94
CA TYR A 201 0.58 19.65 -8.03
C TYR A 201 -0.44 20.55 -8.73
N GLN A 202 -1.71 20.41 -8.33
CA GLN A 202 -2.83 21.17 -8.93
C GLN A 202 -2.73 22.65 -8.58
N ALA A 203 -2.29 23.48 -9.53
CA ALA A 203 -1.96 24.89 -9.31
C ALA A 203 -3.14 25.69 -8.74
N ALA A 204 -4.36 25.49 -9.25
CA ALA A 204 -5.54 26.21 -8.76
C ALA A 204 -5.86 25.86 -7.28
N MET A 205 -5.61 24.63 -6.85
CA MET A 205 -5.81 24.24 -5.44
C MET A 205 -4.68 24.76 -4.55
N MET A 206 -3.45 24.88 -5.08
CA MET A 206 -2.35 25.53 -4.36
C MET A 206 -2.65 27.00 -4.11
N GLU A 207 -3.15 27.73 -5.11
CA GLU A 207 -3.60 29.12 -4.94
C GLU A 207 -4.75 29.22 -3.92
N GLN A 208 -5.72 28.32 -3.98
CA GLN A 208 -6.81 28.28 -2.99
C GLN A 208 -6.32 28.00 -1.57
N PHE A 209 -5.27 27.19 -1.40
CA PHE A 209 -4.64 26.96 -0.10
C PHE A 209 -3.89 28.20 0.39
N ASP A 210 -3.09 28.82 -0.46
CA ASP A 210 -2.36 30.06 -0.11
C ASP A 210 -3.34 31.18 0.26
N ASP A 211 -4.48 31.30 -0.42
CA ASP A 211 -5.56 32.23 -0.06
C ASP A 211 -6.12 31.97 1.35
N LEU A 212 -6.32 30.67 1.72
CA LEU A 212 -6.82 30.30 3.05
C LEU A 212 -5.87 30.77 4.18
N ILE A 213 -4.57 30.78 3.93
CA ILE A 213 -3.55 31.09 4.94
C ILE A 213 -3.01 32.52 4.81
N SER A 214 -3.43 33.30 3.81
CA SER A 214 -2.88 34.61 3.47
C SER A 214 -2.87 35.62 4.64
N GLY A 215 -3.85 35.54 5.54
CA GLY A 215 -3.95 36.39 6.74
C GLY A 215 -2.99 36.04 7.87
N LEU A 216 -2.23 34.93 7.77
CA LEU A 216 -1.40 34.43 8.87
C LEU A 216 0.07 34.86 8.84
N SER A 217 0.54 35.50 7.76
CA SER A 217 1.92 35.97 7.57
C SER A 217 2.96 34.90 7.88
N LEU A 218 2.82 33.71 7.29
CA LEU A 218 3.68 32.53 7.56
C LEU A 218 5.09 32.67 6.96
N GLY A 219 5.28 33.59 5.98
CA GLY A 219 6.57 33.82 5.35
C GLY A 219 6.95 32.81 4.25
N TRP A 220 6.06 31.92 3.90
CA TRP A 220 6.18 30.95 2.81
C TRP A 220 4.83 30.72 2.12
N ARG A 221 4.88 30.28 0.88
CA ARG A 221 3.75 29.77 0.10
C ARG A 221 3.86 28.26 0.00
N LEU A 222 2.77 27.58 -0.31
CA LEU A 222 2.76 26.12 -0.40
C LEU A 222 3.82 25.59 -1.38
N GLU A 223 4.02 26.24 -2.51
CA GLU A 223 5.03 25.88 -3.52
C GLU A 223 6.48 25.95 -2.99
N ASP A 224 6.75 26.79 -2.00
CA ASP A 224 8.11 26.97 -1.45
C ASP A 224 8.54 25.81 -0.55
N ILE A 225 7.56 25.07 0.01
CA ILE A 225 7.80 24.04 1.01
C ILE A 225 7.54 22.62 0.52
N LEU A 226 6.83 22.44 -0.60
CA LEU A 226 6.56 21.13 -1.19
C LEU A 226 7.75 20.62 -2.02
N PRO A 227 8.00 19.31 -2.07
CA PRO A 227 9.00 18.72 -2.96
C PRO A 227 8.62 18.84 -4.44
N GLU A 228 9.61 18.89 -5.33
CA GLU A 228 9.37 18.79 -6.76
C GLU A 228 8.82 17.41 -7.12
N VAL A 229 7.87 17.35 -8.06
CA VAL A 229 7.24 16.09 -8.50
C VAL A 229 7.94 15.56 -9.74
N ARG A 230 8.28 14.28 -9.75
CA ARG A 230 8.90 13.56 -10.87
C ARG A 230 8.15 12.29 -11.21
N SER A 231 8.00 12.00 -12.50
CA SER A 231 7.37 10.76 -12.97
C SER A 231 8.35 9.59 -13.03
N ALA A 232 7.83 8.37 -12.98
CA ALA A 232 8.65 7.17 -13.17
C ALA A 232 9.46 7.26 -14.49
N GLY A 233 10.74 6.92 -14.39
CA GLY A 233 11.69 7.01 -15.50
C GLY A 233 12.41 8.35 -15.62
N GLU A 234 12.00 9.40 -14.91
CA GLU A 234 12.79 10.63 -14.78
C GLU A 234 13.94 10.44 -13.78
N PRO A 235 15.03 11.23 -13.88
CA PRO A 235 16.13 11.13 -12.94
C PRO A 235 15.71 11.53 -11.52
N GLY A 236 16.10 10.74 -10.52
CA GLY A 236 15.90 11.03 -9.10
C GLY A 236 17.16 11.57 -8.39
N GLY A 237 18.21 11.92 -9.13
CA GLY A 237 19.51 12.30 -8.55
C GLY A 237 20.47 11.13 -8.47
N VAL A 238 21.57 11.32 -7.74
CA VAL A 238 22.63 10.32 -7.56
C VAL A 238 23.00 10.17 -6.07
N LEU A 239 23.38 8.97 -5.68
CA LEU A 239 23.86 8.68 -4.34
C LEU A 239 25.14 9.51 -4.05
N THR A 240 25.07 10.39 -3.05
CA THR A 240 26.22 11.17 -2.63
C THR A 240 27.20 10.36 -1.80
N GLU A 241 28.42 10.84 -1.57
CA GLU A 241 29.36 10.20 -0.66
C GLU A 241 28.83 10.11 0.77
N GLU A 242 28.13 11.17 1.23
CA GLU A 242 27.47 11.19 2.54
C GLU A 242 26.32 10.18 2.59
N GLY A 243 25.48 10.16 1.55
CA GLY A 243 24.39 9.20 1.41
C GLY A 243 24.86 7.74 1.38
N ALA A 244 25.97 7.46 0.68
CA ALA A 244 26.55 6.13 0.65
C ALA A 244 27.03 5.68 2.05
N ARG A 245 27.73 6.57 2.78
CA ARG A 245 28.16 6.30 4.18
C ARG A 245 26.97 6.17 5.14
N LEU A 246 25.91 6.93 4.89
CA LEU A 246 24.71 6.90 5.70
C LEU A 246 23.93 5.58 5.52
N LEU A 247 23.86 5.06 4.29
CA LEU A 247 23.19 3.78 4.00
C LEU A 247 24.09 2.59 4.40
N ASP A 248 25.40 2.66 4.08
CA ASP A 248 26.38 1.62 4.38
C ASP A 248 27.53 2.17 5.25
N PRO A 249 27.41 2.09 6.59
CA PRO A 249 28.49 2.50 7.50
C PRO A 249 29.79 1.70 7.36
N SER A 250 29.77 0.54 6.67
CA SER A 250 31.00 -0.20 6.37
C SER A 250 31.90 0.50 5.36
N GLY A 251 31.35 1.47 4.60
CA GLY A 251 32.05 2.25 3.59
C GLY A 251 32.38 1.48 2.30
N LYS A 252 31.77 0.31 2.08
CA LYS A 252 31.95 -0.47 0.85
C LYS A 252 31.13 0.05 -0.31
N LEU A 253 29.93 0.58 -0.05
CA LEU A 253 29.05 1.12 -1.07
C LEU A 253 29.60 2.42 -1.65
N LYS A 254 29.74 2.48 -2.98
CA LYS A 254 30.28 3.64 -3.70
C LYS A 254 29.18 4.67 -3.98
N ALA A 255 29.58 5.93 -3.97
CA ALA A 255 28.75 7.03 -4.44
C ALA A 255 28.59 7.05 -5.98
N GLY A 256 27.74 7.93 -6.50
CA GLY A 256 27.53 8.12 -7.93
C GLY A 256 26.48 7.19 -8.55
N ILE A 257 25.85 6.32 -7.77
CA ILE A 257 24.78 5.44 -8.23
C ILE A 257 23.51 6.27 -8.47
N PRO A 258 22.85 6.17 -9.65
CA PRO A 258 21.61 6.89 -9.93
C PRO A 258 20.45 6.35 -9.08
N LEU A 259 19.57 7.28 -8.65
CA LEU A 259 18.31 6.93 -8.02
C LEU A 259 17.13 7.25 -8.94
N CYS A 260 16.05 6.46 -8.84
CA CYS A 260 14.74 6.86 -9.36
C CYS A 260 14.01 7.76 -8.35
N PRO A 261 12.97 8.51 -8.76
CA PRO A 261 12.13 9.25 -7.84
C PRO A 261 11.56 8.32 -6.75
N PRO A 262 11.52 8.76 -5.47
CA PRO A 262 11.02 7.94 -4.37
C PRO A 262 9.49 7.83 -4.47
N GLU A 263 8.95 6.64 -4.18
CA GLU A 263 7.53 6.34 -4.33
C GLU A 263 6.89 5.80 -3.06
N GLY A 264 5.57 5.86 -3.01
CA GLY A 264 4.77 5.26 -1.95
C GLY A 264 4.58 3.75 -2.13
N ASP A 265 4.35 3.06 -1.02
CA ASP A 265 4.11 1.62 -0.97
C ASP A 265 2.90 1.17 -1.83
N ALA A 266 1.86 2.00 -1.94
CA ALA A 266 0.71 1.71 -2.79
C ALA A 266 1.11 1.70 -4.29
N GLY A 267 1.84 2.72 -4.76
CA GLY A 267 2.32 2.81 -6.14
C GLY A 267 3.30 1.70 -6.49
N THR A 268 4.25 1.40 -5.61
CA THR A 268 5.19 0.29 -5.81
C THR A 268 4.52 -1.08 -5.73
N GLY A 269 3.46 -1.22 -4.93
CA GLY A 269 2.59 -2.40 -4.92
C GLY A 269 1.89 -2.62 -6.26
N MET A 270 1.41 -1.54 -6.93
CA MET A 270 0.85 -1.62 -8.27
C MET A 270 1.89 -2.07 -9.30
N VAL A 271 3.13 -1.59 -9.20
CA VAL A 271 4.25 -2.02 -10.06
C VAL A 271 4.57 -3.50 -9.83
N ALA A 272 4.69 -3.93 -8.58
CA ALA A 272 4.98 -5.31 -8.21
C ALA A 272 3.90 -6.31 -8.63
N THR A 273 2.70 -5.84 -8.90
CA THR A 273 1.57 -6.66 -9.34
C THR A 273 1.20 -6.48 -10.81
N ASN A 274 1.92 -5.65 -11.58
CA ASN A 274 1.60 -5.31 -12.98
C ASN A 274 0.18 -4.72 -13.15
N SER A 275 -0.20 -3.81 -12.25
CA SER A 275 -1.54 -3.19 -12.23
C SER A 275 -1.52 -1.68 -12.47
N VAL A 276 -0.59 -1.19 -13.30
CA VAL A 276 -0.43 0.23 -13.65
C VAL A 276 -1.09 0.64 -14.97
N ALA A 277 -1.61 -0.33 -15.72
CA ALA A 277 -2.32 -0.09 -16.97
C ALA A 277 -3.79 0.31 -16.70
N GLU A 278 -4.38 1.09 -17.60
CA GLU A 278 -5.83 1.38 -17.56
C GLU A 278 -6.66 0.09 -17.55
N HIS A 279 -7.82 0.13 -16.94
CA HIS A 279 -8.73 -1.01 -16.72
C HIS A 279 -8.17 -2.14 -15.85
N THR A 280 -7.01 -1.95 -15.24
CA THR A 280 -6.47 -2.90 -14.27
C THR A 280 -6.47 -2.30 -12.87
N GLY A 281 -6.42 -3.16 -11.89
CA GLY A 281 -6.23 -2.76 -10.51
C GLY A 281 -5.59 -3.86 -9.69
N ASN A 282 -5.27 -3.54 -8.45
CA ASN A 282 -4.84 -4.54 -7.47
C ASN A 282 -5.72 -4.52 -6.22
N VAL A 283 -5.72 -5.63 -5.52
CA VAL A 283 -6.32 -5.78 -4.19
C VAL A 283 -5.24 -6.27 -3.24
N SER A 284 -4.98 -5.47 -2.21
CA SER A 284 -4.16 -5.88 -1.07
C SER A 284 -5.07 -6.28 0.08
N ALA A 285 -5.02 -7.55 0.50
CA ALA A 285 -5.91 -8.08 1.52
C ALA A 285 -5.12 -8.72 2.68
N GLY A 286 -5.07 -8.02 3.79
CA GLY A 286 -4.44 -8.41 5.05
C GLY A 286 -5.36 -8.08 6.23
N THR A 287 -4.85 -7.44 7.28
CA THR A 287 -5.64 -6.91 8.41
C THR A 287 -6.69 -5.92 7.92
N SER A 288 -6.32 -5.02 7.03
CA SER A 288 -7.19 -4.16 6.23
C SER A 288 -7.25 -4.66 4.78
N ILE A 289 -8.15 -4.10 3.98
CA ILE A 289 -8.23 -4.38 2.55
C ILE A 289 -8.37 -3.09 1.77
N PHE A 290 -7.62 -2.98 0.67
CA PHE A 290 -7.83 -1.89 -0.27
C PHE A 290 -7.72 -2.37 -1.71
N ALA A 291 -8.47 -1.71 -2.59
CA ALA A 291 -8.36 -1.87 -4.04
C ALA A 291 -7.91 -0.56 -4.66
N MET A 292 -7.01 -0.65 -5.63
CA MET A 292 -6.59 0.48 -6.45
C MET A 292 -6.93 0.17 -7.90
N VAL A 293 -7.65 1.05 -8.56
CA VAL A 293 -8.10 0.90 -9.95
C VAL A 293 -7.59 2.06 -10.78
N VAL A 294 -6.87 1.76 -11.87
CA VAL A 294 -6.39 2.79 -12.81
C VAL A 294 -7.55 3.26 -13.67
N LEU A 295 -7.80 4.56 -13.62
CA LEU A 295 -8.94 5.20 -14.29
C LEU A 295 -8.55 5.69 -15.69
N GLU A 296 -9.50 5.64 -16.62
CA GLU A 296 -9.39 6.31 -17.94
C GLU A 296 -9.64 7.81 -17.84
N LYS A 297 -10.46 8.23 -16.88
CA LYS A 297 -10.90 9.61 -16.67
C LYS A 297 -11.12 9.89 -15.19
N GLU A 298 -11.12 11.16 -14.85
CA GLU A 298 -11.48 11.63 -13.51
C GLU A 298 -12.91 11.24 -13.13
N LEU A 299 -13.15 11.02 -11.82
CA LEU A 299 -14.49 10.78 -11.31
C LEU A 299 -15.38 12.02 -11.48
N SER A 300 -16.67 11.80 -11.71
CA SER A 300 -17.64 12.87 -12.03
C SER A 300 -17.95 13.79 -10.84
N ARG A 301 -17.75 13.29 -9.61
CA ARG A 301 -18.00 14.02 -8.35
C ARG A 301 -17.08 13.56 -7.24
N ILE A 302 -17.16 14.22 -6.09
CA ILE A 302 -16.43 13.82 -4.88
C ILE A 302 -17.16 12.64 -4.23
N TYR A 303 -16.39 11.63 -3.86
CA TYR A 303 -16.83 10.51 -3.05
C TYR A 303 -15.92 10.44 -1.82
N PRO A 304 -16.44 10.65 -0.61
CA PRO A 304 -15.65 10.52 0.62
C PRO A 304 -15.07 9.11 0.83
N GLU A 305 -15.68 8.11 0.20
CA GLU A 305 -15.31 6.71 0.25
C GLU A 305 -14.13 6.35 -0.68
N ILE A 306 -13.80 7.26 -1.61
CA ILE A 306 -12.80 7.01 -2.67
C ILE A 306 -11.67 8.03 -2.54
N ASP A 307 -10.47 7.54 -2.35
CA ASP A 307 -9.28 8.37 -2.44
C ASP A 307 -8.78 8.41 -3.89
N ARG A 308 -8.33 9.57 -4.29
CA ARG A 308 -7.80 9.80 -5.63
C ARG A 308 -6.31 10.02 -5.54
N VAL A 309 -5.56 9.08 -6.06
CA VAL A 309 -4.09 9.10 -6.14
C VAL A 309 -3.65 8.87 -7.59
N THR A 310 -2.38 8.65 -7.86
CA THR A 310 -1.87 8.33 -9.19
C THR A 310 -0.98 7.09 -9.17
N THR A 311 -0.80 6.48 -10.35
CA THR A 311 0.29 5.52 -10.57
C THR A 311 1.63 6.26 -10.55
N PRO A 312 2.78 5.55 -10.41
CA PRO A 312 4.11 6.16 -10.54
C PRO A 312 4.37 6.83 -11.91
N ALA A 313 3.55 6.57 -12.92
CA ALA A 313 3.57 7.22 -14.24
C ALA A 313 2.52 8.35 -14.38
N GLY A 314 1.84 8.74 -13.29
CA GLY A 314 0.90 9.87 -13.26
C GLY A 314 -0.52 9.55 -13.76
N LYS A 315 -0.87 8.31 -14.07
CA LYS A 315 -2.25 7.94 -14.43
C LYS A 315 -3.15 8.01 -13.19
N PRO A 316 -4.39 8.54 -13.31
CA PRO A 316 -5.30 8.64 -12.17
C PRO A 316 -5.70 7.26 -11.64
N VAL A 317 -5.80 7.15 -10.33
CA VAL A 317 -6.17 5.94 -9.61
C VAL A 317 -7.25 6.25 -8.59
N ALA A 318 -8.30 5.45 -8.57
CA ALA A 318 -9.25 5.41 -7.48
C ALA A 318 -8.84 4.34 -6.47
N MET A 319 -8.74 4.70 -5.21
CA MET A 319 -8.45 3.78 -4.11
C MET A 319 -9.65 3.66 -3.19
N VAL A 320 -10.15 2.43 -3.03
CA VAL A 320 -11.14 2.03 -2.04
C VAL A 320 -10.40 1.42 -0.86
N HIS A 321 -10.43 2.05 0.30
CA HIS A 321 -9.74 1.57 1.50
C HIS A 321 -10.72 1.20 2.60
N CYS A 322 -10.65 -0.03 3.11
CA CYS A 322 -11.45 -0.56 4.21
C CYS A 322 -10.55 -0.95 5.37
N ASN A 323 -10.91 -0.54 6.57
CA ASN A 323 -10.12 -0.78 7.77
C ASN A 323 -10.14 -2.24 8.23
N ASN A 324 -11.17 -2.98 7.87
CA ASN A 324 -11.42 -4.32 8.38
C ASN A 324 -11.38 -5.37 7.25
N CYS A 325 -10.61 -6.44 7.44
CA CYS A 325 -10.56 -7.57 6.51
C CYS A 325 -10.40 -8.90 7.26
N THR A 326 -9.17 -9.38 7.54
CA THR A 326 -8.97 -10.75 8.05
C THR A 326 -8.93 -10.86 9.57
N SER A 327 -8.96 -9.77 10.33
CA SER A 327 -8.81 -9.81 11.79
C SER A 327 -9.85 -10.69 12.50
N ASP A 328 -11.11 -10.63 12.06
CA ASP A 328 -12.18 -11.47 12.60
C ASP A 328 -12.01 -12.94 12.20
N LEU A 329 -11.65 -13.20 10.95
CA LEU A 329 -11.31 -14.54 10.48
C LEU A 329 -10.16 -15.14 11.31
N ASP A 330 -9.12 -14.36 11.61
CA ASP A 330 -7.99 -14.79 12.43
C ASP A 330 -8.43 -15.13 13.86
N ALA A 331 -9.41 -14.42 14.43
CA ALA A 331 -9.97 -14.71 15.74
C ALA A 331 -10.73 -16.06 15.75
N TRP A 332 -11.54 -16.32 14.73
CA TRP A 332 -12.23 -17.59 14.58
C TRP A 332 -11.27 -18.75 14.34
N VAL A 333 -10.23 -18.58 13.53
CA VAL A 333 -9.19 -19.61 13.33
C VAL A 333 -8.49 -19.93 14.66
N ARG A 334 -8.17 -18.93 15.49
CA ARG A 334 -7.62 -19.19 16.83
C ARG A 334 -8.57 -19.99 17.69
N LEU A 335 -9.85 -19.62 17.73
CA LEU A 335 -10.87 -20.34 18.50
C LEU A 335 -10.96 -21.81 18.07
N PHE A 336 -10.96 -22.10 16.77
CA PHE A 336 -10.94 -23.49 16.27
C PHE A 336 -9.64 -24.21 16.65
N GLY A 337 -8.50 -23.51 16.66
CA GLY A 337 -7.23 -24.04 17.14
C GLY A 337 -7.31 -24.45 18.62
N GLU A 338 -7.87 -23.61 19.48
CA GLU A 338 -8.08 -23.92 20.90
C GLU A 338 -8.97 -25.15 21.11
N VAL A 339 -9.99 -25.34 20.26
CA VAL A 339 -10.81 -26.56 20.29
C VAL A 339 -10.00 -27.81 19.95
N LEU A 340 -9.15 -27.74 18.91
CA LEU A 340 -8.28 -28.85 18.53
C LEU A 340 -7.25 -29.17 19.63
N GLU A 341 -6.67 -28.16 20.23
CA GLU A 341 -5.75 -28.30 21.37
C GLU A 341 -6.44 -28.97 22.57
N ALA A 342 -7.65 -28.52 22.91
CA ALA A 342 -8.44 -29.11 23.99
C ALA A 342 -8.79 -30.60 23.74
N MET A 343 -8.89 -30.99 22.47
CA MET A 343 -9.08 -32.37 22.06
C MET A 343 -7.77 -33.16 21.93
N GLY A 344 -6.61 -32.56 22.16
CA GLY A 344 -5.30 -33.18 22.02
C GLY A 344 -4.86 -33.40 20.58
N VAL A 345 -5.46 -32.71 19.61
CA VAL A 345 -5.11 -32.80 18.19
C VAL A 345 -3.98 -31.83 17.87
N LYS A 346 -2.87 -32.33 17.35
CA LYS A 346 -1.78 -31.50 16.84
C LYS A 346 -2.13 -30.98 15.44
N PHE A 347 -1.87 -29.71 15.19
CA PHE A 347 -2.10 -29.08 13.90
C PHE A 347 -1.09 -27.96 13.67
N GLU A 348 -0.86 -27.61 12.40
CA GLU A 348 -0.19 -26.37 12.02
C GLU A 348 -1.24 -25.30 11.70
N LYS A 349 -0.97 -24.06 12.10
CA LYS A 349 -1.92 -22.95 11.90
C LYS A 349 -2.27 -22.77 10.41
N SER A 350 -1.32 -22.95 9.51
CA SER A 350 -1.53 -22.93 8.06
C SER A 350 -2.54 -23.94 7.58
N ASP A 351 -2.47 -25.18 8.11
CA ASP A 351 -3.35 -26.28 7.70
C ASP A 351 -4.80 -25.99 8.12
N LEU A 352 -4.97 -25.33 9.28
CA LEU A 352 -6.30 -24.93 9.75
C LEU A 352 -6.91 -23.83 8.88
N TYR A 353 -6.12 -22.84 8.43
CA TYR A 353 -6.57 -21.87 7.44
C TYR A 353 -6.99 -22.56 6.15
N ASP A 354 -6.16 -23.43 5.60
CA ASP A 354 -6.45 -24.14 4.36
C ASP A 354 -7.70 -25.00 4.48
N ALA A 355 -7.87 -25.72 5.61
CA ALA A 355 -9.06 -26.52 5.86
C ALA A 355 -10.34 -25.68 5.86
N LEU A 356 -10.36 -24.54 6.54
CA LEU A 356 -11.52 -23.64 6.60
C LEU A 356 -11.78 -22.97 5.26
N TYR A 357 -10.74 -22.54 4.55
CA TYR A 357 -10.85 -21.88 3.25
C TYR A 357 -11.39 -22.84 2.19
N PHE A 358 -10.83 -24.05 2.06
CA PHE A 358 -11.36 -25.04 1.14
C PHE A 358 -12.77 -25.46 1.51
N LYS A 359 -13.08 -25.56 2.82
CA LYS A 359 -14.43 -25.86 3.27
C LYS A 359 -15.44 -24.78 2.88
N ALA A 360 -15.04 -23.51 2.83
CA ALA A 360 -15.88 -22.41 2.38
C ALA A 360 -16.33 -22.57 0.91
N LEU A 361 -15.55 -23.24 0.05
CA LEU A 361 -15.93 -23.51 -1.34
C LEU A 361 -17.12 -24.48 -1.47
N GLU A 362 -17.35 -25.31 -0.47
CA GLU A 362 -18.48 -26.24 -0.42
C GLU A 362 -19.77 -25.57 0.10
N GLY A 363 -19.66 -24.34 0.64
CA GLY A 363 -20.79 -23.59 1.15
C GLY A 363 -21.67 -23.06 0.02
N GLU A 364 -22.93 -22.80 0.38
CA GLU A 364 -23.85 -22.15 -0.53
C GLU A 364 -23.38 -20.76 -0.90
N SER A 365 -23.61 -20.36 -2.15
CA SER A 365 -23.05 -19.12 -2.70
C SER A 365 -23.45 -17.86 -1.92
N ASP A 366 -24.59 -17.88 -1.24
CA ASP A 366 -25.11 -16.82 -0.38
C ASP A 366 -24.91 -17.09 1.12
N CYS A 367 -24.12 -18.08 1.49
CA CYS A 367 -23.86 -18.55 2.87
C CYS A 367 -25.07 -19.12 3.60
N GLY A 368 -26.13 -19.54 2.88
CA GLY A 368 -27.32 -20.15 3.49
C GLY A 368 -28.03 -19.30 4.53
N GLY A 369 -28.03 -17.98 4.35
CA GLY A 369 -28.67 -17.02 5.25
C GLY A 369 -27.80 -16.55 6.43
N LEU A 370 -26.55 -16.98 6.54
CA LEU A 370 -25.63 -16.51 7.58
C LEU A 370 -25.08 -15.12 7.22
N LEU A 371 -24.85 -14.27 8.23
CA LEU A 371 -24.19 -12.98 8.11
C LEU A 371 -23.04 -12.87 9.12
N SER A 372 -21.93 -12.30 8.68
CA SER A 372 -20.79 -11.95 9.53
C SER A 372 -20.45 -10.49 9.29
N TYR A 373 -20.10 -9.77 10.35
CA TYR A 373 -19.60 -8.39 10.32
C TYR A 373 -18.25 -8.37 11.04
N ASN A 374 -17.20 -8.11 10.27
CA ASN A 374 -15.81 -8.18 10.74
C ASN A 374 -15.27 -6.84 11.30
N TYR A 375 -16.14 -6.02 11.85
CA TYR A 375 -15.82 -4.66 12.31
C TYR A 375 -15.05 -4.66 13.64
N TYR A 376 -13.74 -4.82 13.58
CA TYR A 376 -12.84 -4.63 14.73
C TYR A 376 -12.54 -3.15 15.00
N SER A 377 -12.71 -2.30 13.99
CA SER A 377 -12.54 -0.85 14.08
C SER A 377 -13.64 -0.15 13.32
N GLY A 378 -13.67 1.18 13.38
CA GLY A 378 -14.55 1.98 12.56
C GLY A 378 -14.31 1.73 11.07
N GLU A 379 -15.37 1.97 10.27
CA GLU A 379 -15.35 1.73 8.82
C GLU A 379 -15.96 2.93 8.08
N PRO A 380 -15.13 3.82 7.54
CA PRO A 380 -15.57 5.06 6.92
C PRO A 380 -16.56 4.86 5.77
N ILE A 381 -16.38 3.82 4.94
CA ILE A 381 -17.25 3.52 3.80
C ILE A 381 -18.70 3.28 4.23
N THR A 382 -18.91 2.73 5.41
CA THR A 382 -20.25 2.48 5.96
C THR A 382 -20.62 3.46 7.08
N GLY A 383 -19.81 4.50 7.31
CA GLY A 383 -20.10 5.59 8.25
C GLY A 383 -19.93 5.24 9.73
N PHE A 384 -19.26 4.14 10.06
CA PHE A 384 -19.01 3.74 11.46
C PHE A 384 -17.67 4.28 11.97
N ARG A 385 -17.69 4.96 13.13
CA ARG A 385 -16.48 5.42 13.84
C ARG A 385 -15.86 4.32 14.71
N GLU A 386 -16.67 3.36 15.14
CA GLU A 386 -16.29 2.20 15.93
C GLU A 386 -16.93 0.95 15.32
N GLY A 387 -16.43 -0.23 15.67
CA GLY A 387 -16.97 -1.51 15.21
C GLY A 387 -17.28 -2.47 16.35
N ARG A 388 -18.12 -3.45 16.06
CA ARG A 388 -18.35 -4.64 16.91
C ARG A 388 -18.37 -5.86 15.99
N PRO A 389 -17.45 -6.82 16.12
CA PRO A 389 -17.53 -8.07 15.37
C PRO A 389 -18.82 -8.81 15.74
N LEU A 390 -19.61 -9.18 14.72
CA LEU A 390 -20.90 -9.84 14.93
C LEU A 390 -21.05 -11.04 14.01
N PHE A 391 -21.64 -12.12 14.56
CA PHE A 391 -22.13 -13.23 13.77
C PHE A 391 -23.66 -13.36 13.98
N VAL A 392 -24.42 -13.27 12.89
CA VAL A 392 -25.89 -13.19 12.93
C VAL A 392 -26.49 -14.31 12.09
N ARG A 393 -27.54 -14.94 12.64
CA ARG A 393 -28.31 -15.97 11.94
C ARG A 393 -29.78 -15.94 12.36
N THR A 394 -30.64 -16.40 11.48
CA THR A 394 -32.07 -16.63 11.74
C THR A 394 -32.31 -18.13 12.01
N PRO A 395 -33.43 -18.53 12.62
CA PRO A 395 -33.72 -19.94 12.89
C PRO A 395 -33.72 -20.85 11.66
N ASP A 396 -34.01 -20.33 10.48
CA ASP A 396 -34.06 -21.02 9.19
C ASP A 396 -32.74 -21.00 8.43
N SER A 397 -31.70 -20.32 8.94
CA SER A 397 -30.36 -20.31 8.33
C SER A 397 -29.73 -21.71 8.35
N ARG A 398 -29.06 -22.05 7.25
CA ARG A 398 -28.36 -23.34 7.13
C ARG A 398 -26.98 -23.25 7.78
N PHE A 399 -26.95 -23.50 9.09
CA PHE A 399 -25.76 -23.35 9.91
C PHE A 399 -24.92 -24.63 9.93
N HIS A 400 -23.87 -24.64 9.14
CA HIS A 400 -22.82 -25.66 9.11
C HIS A 400 -21.48 -25.05 8.73
N LEU A 401 -20.38 -25.79 8.94
CA LEU A 401 -19.02 -25.26 8.83
C LEU A 401 -18.74 -24.61 7.45
N ALA A 402 -19.21 -25.18 6.36
CA ALA A 402 -18.96 -24.64 5.02
C ALA A 402 -19.60 -23.25 4.82
N ASN A 403 -20.89 -23.10 5.21
CA ASN A 403 -21.56 -21.80 5.13
C ASN A 403 -20.97 -20.79 6.12
N PHE A 404 -20.59 -21.24 7.31
CA PHE A 404 -19.93 -20.40 8.30
C PHE A 404 -18.60 -19.87 7.77
N SER A 405 -17.70 -20.75 7.31
CA SER A 405 -16.40 -20.34 6.76
C SER A 405 -16.53 -19.42 5.55
N ARG A 406 -17.52 -19.70 4.67
CA ARG A 406 -17.81 -18.83 3.53
C ARG A 406 -18.29 -17.45 3.97
N SER A 407 -19.15 -17.35 4.99
CA SER A 407 -19.64 -16.05 5.49
C SER A 407 -18.54 -15.17 6.04
N LEU A 408 -17.50 -15.73 6.67
CA LEU A 408 -16.32 -15.01 7.12
C LEU A 408 -15.52 -14.42 5.95
N LEU A 409 -15.33 -15.20 4.88
CA LEU A 409 -14.63 -14.75 3.69
C LEU A 409 -15.43 -13.67 2.94
N LEU A 410 -16.75 -13.83 2.79
CA LEU A 410 -17.58 -12.82 2.14
C LEU A 410 -17.63 -11.51 2.96
N SER A 411 -17.69 -11.60 4.29
CA SER A 411 -17.62 -10.45 5.19
C SER A 411 -16.33 -9.63 5.00
N ALA A 412 -15.19 -10.30 4.84
CA ALA A 412 -13.89 -9.64 4.63
C ALA A 412 -13.84 -8.81 3.32
N MET A 413 -14.76 -9.05 2.37
CA MET A 413 -14.83 -8.38 1.07
C MET A 413 -16.05 -7.45 0.94
N ALA A 414 -17.00 -7.52 1.88
CA ALA A 414 -18.29 -6.86 1.74
C ALA A 414 -18.17 -5.34 1.65
N VAL A 415 -17.35 -4.72 2.50
CA VAL A 415 -17.18 -3.26 2.48
C VAL A 415 -16.40 -2.82 1.24
N LEU A 416 -15.40 -3.59 0.81
CA LEU A 416 -14.69 -3.33 -0.44
C LEU A 416 -15.68 -3.31 -1.63
N ARG A 417 -16.63 -4.27 -1.68
CA ARG A 417 -17.66 -4.31 -2.71
C ARG A 417 -18.50 -3.03 -2.72
N ILE A 418 -18.88 -2.47 -1.57
CA ILE A 418 -19.63 -1.20 -1.49
C ILE A 418 -18.86 -0.06 -2.18
N GLY A 419 -17.57 0.09 -1.87
CA GLY A 419 -16.75 1.10 -2.52
C GLY A 419 -16.53 0.84 -4.02
N MET A 420 -16.35 -0.42 -4.42
CA MET A 420 -16.20 -0.78 -5.83
C MET A 420 -17.48 -0.56 -6.64
N ASP A 421 -18.67 -0.71 -6.03
CA ASP A 421 -19.96 -0.41 -6.67
C ASP A 421 -20.10 1.08 -7.00
N ILE A 422 -19.45 1.98 -6.26
CA ILE A 422 -19.36 3.40 -6.65
C ILE A 422 -18.61 3.51 -7.99
N LEU A 423 -17.48 2.87 -8.11
CA LEU A 423 -16.65 2.95 -9.33
C LEU A 423 -17.35 2.29 -10.54
N THR A 424 -17.77 1.03 -10.40
CA THR A 424 -18.31 0.25 -11.52
C THR A 424 -19.78 0.57 -11.82
N GLY A 425 -20.59 0.84 -10.79
CA GLY A 425 -22.02 1.07 -10.92
C GLY A 425 -22.39 2.53 -11.17
N GLN A 426 -21.81 3.49 -10.41
CA GLN A 426 -22.17 4.90 -10.53
C GLN A 426 -21.28 5.65 -11.54
N GLU A 427 -19.96 5.43 -11.48
CA GLU A 427 -18.99 6.09 -12.37
C GLU A 427 -18.74 5.33 -13.67
N HIS A 428 -19.27 4.11 -13.79
CA HIS A 428 -19.13 3.23 -14.95
C HIS A 428 -17.67 2.98 -15.33
N VAL A 429 -16.78 2.90 -14.31
CA VAL A 429 -15.38 2.55 -14.50
C VAL A 429 -15.29 1.10 -14.99
N ARG A 430 -14.63 0.91 -16.10
CA ARG A 430 -14.36 -0.42 -16.64
C ARG A 430 -13.17 -1.03 -15.91
N VAL A 431 -13.35 -2.22 -15.38
CA VAL A 431 -12.26 -3.01 -14.76
C VAL A 431 -12.22 -4.36 -15.47
N GLU A 432 -11.11 -4.65 -16.13
CA GLU A 432 -10.94 -5.90 -16.90
C GLU A 432 -10.27 -6.99 -16.07
N LYS A 433 -9.43 -6.60 -15.11
CA LYS A 433 -8.64 -7.53 -14.31
C LYS A 433 -8.22 -6.89 -12.99
N MET A 434 -8.29 -7.69 -11.92
CA MET A 434 -7.72 -7.34 -10.62
C MET A 434 -6.59 -8.28 -10.26
N LEU A 435 -5.53 -7.76 -9.62
CA LEU A 435 -4.39 -8.54 -9.15
C LEU A 435 -4.39 -8.59 -7.63
N GLY A 436 -4.58 -9.79 -7.07
CA GLY A 436 -4.66 -10.03 -5.64
C GLY A 436 -3.30 -10.31 -5.01
N HIS A 437 -3.06 -9.74 -3.83
CA HIS A 437 -1.95 -10.10 -2.97
C HIS A 437 -2.31 -9.96 -1.48
N GLY A 438 -1.46 -10.49 -0.61
CA GLY A 438 -1.68 -10.46 0.83
C GLY A 438 -2.21 -11.79 1.41
N GLY A 439 -2.52 -11.79 2.70
CA GLY A 439 -2.84 -12.99 3.47
C GLY A 439 -4.01 -13.80 2.94
N LEU A 440 -5.06 -13.11 2.48
CA LEU A 440 -6.29 -13.72 1.95
C LEU A 440 -6.04 -14.63 0.73
N PHE A 441 -4.99 -14.35 -0.04
CA PHE A 441 -4.65 -15.08 -1.27
C PHE A 441 -3.62 -16.20 -1.07
N LYS A 442 -3.16 -16.45 0.16
CA LYS A 442 -2.17 -17.51 0.45
C LYS A 442 -2.71 -18.91 0.18
N THR A 443 -3.96 -19.17 0.56
CA THR A 443 -4.63 -20.44 0.20
C THR A 443 -5.01 -20.40 -1.27
N ARG A 444 -4.33 -21.23 -2.05
CA ARG A 444 -4.39 -21.19 -3.51
C ARG A 444 -5.82 -21.32 -4.05
N GLY A 445 -6.23 -20.36 -4.86
CA GLY A 445 -7.50 -20.34 -5.59
C GLY A 445 -8.71 -19.88 -4.78
N VAL A 446 -8.74 -20.03 -3.45
CA VAL A 446 -9.94 -19.73 -2.65
C VAL A 446 -10.18 -18.23 -2.56
N GLY A 447 -9.22 -17.46 -2.06
CA GLY A 447 -9.33 -16.00 -2.00
C GLY A 447 -9.62 -15.39 -3.37
N GLN A 448 -9.00 -15.92 -4.43
CA GLN A 448 -9.25 -15.49 -5.80
C GLN A 448 -10.70 -15.72 -6.24
N GLN A 449 -11.26 -16.93 -6.00
CA GLN A 449 -12.64 -17.24 -6.39
C GLN A 449 -13.65 -16.36 -5.65
N MET A 450 -13.45 -16.17 -4.34
CA MET A 450 -14.32 -15.31 -3.54
C MET A 450 -14.23 -13.84 -3.99
N MET A 451 -13.02 -13.34 -4.26
CA MET A 451 -12.80 -11.97 -4.73
C MET A 451 -13.35 -11.78 -6.15
N ALA A 452 -13.16 -12.75 -7.05
CA ALA A 452 -13.74 -12.68 -8.39
C ALA A 452 -15.27 -12.64 -8.35
N ALA A 453 -15.90 -13.39 -7.44
CA ALA A 453 -17.34 -13.32 -7.21
C ALA A 453 -17.77 -11.96 -6.62
N ALA A 454 -17.03 -11.44 -5.64
CA ALA A 454 -17.32 -10.17 -4.99
C ALA A 454 -17.25 -8.98 -5.96
N LEU A 455 -16.26 -8.95 -6.83
CA LEU A 455 -16.02 -7.83 -7.75
C LEU A 455 -16.62 -8.03 -9.14
N ASN A 456 -17.06 -9.24 -9.48
CA ASN A 456 -17.48 -9.67 -10.81
C ASN A 456 -16.43 -9.36 -11.89
N VAL A 457 -15.15 -9.60 -11.57
CA VAL A 457 -13.98 -9.32 -12.42
C VAL A 457 -12.98 -10.48 -12.28
N PRO A 458 -12.25 -10.86 -13.35
CA PRO A 458 -11.15 -11.82 -13.23
C PRO A 458 -10.11 -11.40 -12.20
N VAL A 459 -9.72 -12.31 -11.32
CA VAL A 459 -8.70 -12.07 -10.29
C VAL A 459 -7.48 -12.94 -10.52
N SER A 460 -6.33 -12.31 -10.67
CA SER A 460 -5.04 -12.99 -10.83
C SER A 460 -4.19 -12.84 -9.57
N VAL A 461 -3.40 -13.87 -9.27
CA VAL A 461 -2.32 -13.84 -8.26
C VAL A 461 -1.04 -14.27 -8.94
N MET A 462 0.01 -13.45 -8.81
CA MET A 462 1.32 -13.71 -9.39
C MET A 462 2.22 -14.42 -8.37
N GLU A 463 3.10 -15.32 -8.83
CA GLU A 463 4.05 -16.01 -7.95
C GLU A 463 5.04 -15.04 -7.27
N SER A 464 5.33 -13.90 -7.89
CA SER A 464 6.20 -12.85 -7.37
C SER A 464 5.54 -11.93 -6.32
N ALA A 465 4.24 -12.09 -6.03
CA ALA A 465 3.50 -11.21 -5.12
C ALA A 465 4.05 -11.17 -3.67
N GLY A 466 4.91 -12.12 -3.29
CA GLY A 466 5.57 -12.18 -1.98
C GLY A 466 6.74 -11.19 -1.80
N GLU A 467 7.24 -10.60 -2.87
CA GLU A 467 8.38 -9.66 -2.80
C GLU A 467 7.97 -8.22 -2.48
N GLY A 468 6.72 -7.85 -2.73
CA GLY A 468 6.09 -6.60 -2.31
C GLY A 468 6.67 -5.33 -2.93
N GLY A 469 6.48 -4.20 -2.24
CA GLY A 469 6.87 -2.87 -2.73
C GLY A 469 8.38 -2.68 -2.88
N ALA A 470 9.21 -3.40 -2.12
CA ALA A 470 10.67 -3.35 -2.28
C ALA A 470 11.10 -3.85 -3.67
N TRP A 471 10.46 -4.90 -4.18
CA TRP A 471 10.66 -5.33 -5.57
C TRP A 471 10.07 -4.33 -6.56
N GLY A 472 8.89 -3.79 -6.29
CA GLY A 472 8.26 -2.77 -7.12
C GLY A 472 9.13 -1.53 -7.31
N ILE A 473 9.77 -1.02 -6.24
CA ILE A 473 10.66 0.13 -6.37
C ILE A 473 12.00 -0.24 -7.03
N ALA A 474 12.49 -1.48 -6.88
CA ALA A 474 13.63 -1.97 -7.64
C ALA A 474 13.32 -2.03 -9.16
N LEU A 475 12.10 -2.42 -9.53
CA LEU A 475 11.63 -2.38 -10.92
C LEU A 475 11.54 -0.96 -11.47
N LEU A 476 11.08 0.03 -10.67
CA LEU A 476 11.09 1.44 -11.06
C LEU A 476 12.51 1.98 -11.24
N ALA A 477 13.44 1.61 -10.36
CA ALA A 477 14.85 1.95 -10.49
C ALA A 477 15.47 1.34 -11.76
N ALA A 478 15.16 0.08 -12.06
CA ALA A 478 15.56 -0.59 -13.29
C ALA A 478 14.92 0.06 -14.54
N TYR A 479 13.63 0.41 -14.49
CA TYR A 479 12.93 1.10 -15.57
C TYR A 479 13.61 2.41 -15.93
N GLY A 480 13.98 3.23 -14.96
CA GLY A 480 14.67 4.50 -15.18
C GLY A 480 15.97 4.35 -16.00
N GLN A 481 16.69 3.23 -15.85
CA GLN A 481 17.99 2.98 -16.51
C GLN A 481 17.89 2.13 -17.78
N ARG A 482 16.87 1.28 -17.89
CA ARG A 482 16.83 0.20 -18.91
C ARG A 482 15.70 0.38 -19.92
N ARG A 483 14.79 1.34 -19.73
CA ARG A 483 13.71 1.60 -20.70
C ARG A 483 14.27 2.06 -22.04
N LYS A 484 13.59 1.68 -23.12
CA LYS A 484 13.85 2.24 -24.43
C LYS A 484 13.21 3.63 -24.55
N GLU A 485 13.70 4.42 -25.48
CA GLU A 485 13.05 5.70 -25.79
C GLU A 485 11.58 5.49 -26.19
N GLY A 486 10.69 6.26 -25.56
CA GLY A 486 9.23 6.14 -25.75
C GLY A 486 8.57 4.90 -25.11
N GLU A 487 9.30 4.04 -24.40
CA GLU A 487 8.71 2.88 -23.72
C GLU A 487 8.03 3.30 -22.42
N THR A 488 6.72 3.09 -22.36
CA THR A 488 5.91 3.39 -21.17
C THR A 488 6.10 2.35 -20.06
N LEU A 489 5.83 2.74 -18.81
CA LEU A 489 5.99 1.85 -17.64
C LEU A 489 5.15 0.58 -17.77
N ASP A 490 3.89 0.71 -18.19
CA ASP A 490 2.98 -0.43 -18.37
C ASP A 490 3.50 -1.44 -19.40
N ARG A 491 4.04 -0.96 -20.54
CA ARG A 491 4.67 -1.84 -21.54
C ARG A 491 5.95 -2.48 -21.04
N TYR A 492 6.82 -1.70 -20.39
CA TYR A 492 8.05 -2.25 -19.81
C TYR A 492 7.74 -3.39 -18.82
N LEU A 493 6.77 -3.19 -17.95
CA LEU A 493 6.35 -4.22 -17.01
C LEU A 493 5.76 -5.43 -17.75
N ALA A 494 4.78 -5.23 -18.62
CA ALA A 494 4.11 -6.32 -19.32
C ALA A 494 5.06 -7.15 -20.17
N ASP A 495 5.91 -6.49 -20.99
CA ASP A 495 6.70 -7.15 -22.03
C ASP A 495 8.06 -7.68 -21.51
N ARG A 496 8.64 -7.07 -20.48
CA ARG A 496 9.98 -7.46 -20.01
C ARG A 496 10.01 -8.08 -18.62
N VAL A 497 9.12 -7.67 -17.72
CA VAL A 497 9.12 -8.15 -16.34
C VAL A 497 8.18 -9.34 -16.18
N PHE A 498 6.94 -9.17 -16.62
CA PHE A 498 5.87 -10.14 -16.35
C PHE A 498 5.58 -11.09 -17.51
N ALA A 499 6.20 -10.92 -18.67
CA ALA A 499 5.96 -11.78 -19.85
C ALA A 499 6.16 -13.28 -19.59
N GLN A 500 7.07 -13.64 -18.65
CA GLN A 500 7.39 -15.03 -18.31
C GLN A 500 6.98 -15.43 -16.90
N ILE A 501 6.43 -14.49 -16.11
CA ILE A 501 6.00 -14.79 -14.74
C ILE A 501 4.66 -15.50 -14.81
N GLN A 502 4.64 -16.71 -14.28
CA GLN A 502 3.40 -17.48 -14.15
C GLN A 502 2.53 -16.93 -13.04
N GLY A 503 1.23 -16.93 -13.26
CA GLY A 503 0.22 -16.56 -12.30
C GLY A 503 -1.02 -17.41 -12.51
N SER A 504 -1.86 -17.48 -11.49
CA SER A 504 -3.18 -18.07 -11.60
C SER A 504 -4.20 -16.97 -11.87
N CYS A 505 -5.15 -17.21 -12.77
CA CYS A 505 -6.29 -16.34 -13.00
C CYS A 505 -7.58 -17.13 -12.74
N VAL A 506 -8.51 -16.52 -12.02
CA VAL A 506 -9.83 -17.10 -11.73
C VAL A 506 -10.89 -16.17 -12.27
N GLU A 507 -11.71 -16.69 -13.18
CA GLU A 507 -12.87 -16.00 -13.72
C GLU A 507 -14.05 -16.00 -12.72
N PRO A 508 -14.87 -14.94 -12.68
CA PRO A 508 -16.06 -14.93 -11.85
C PRO A 508 -17.09 -15.99 -12.33
N LYS A 509 -17.55 -16.82 -11.42
CA LYS A 509 -18.61 -17.79 -11.71
C LYS A 509 -19.97 -17.14 -11.45
N ILE A 510 -20.88 -17.18 -12.40
CA ILE A 510 -22.18 -16.50 -12.34
C ILE A 510 -22.99 -16.86 -11.07
N GLY A 511 -22.96 -18.12 -10.65
CA GLY A 511 -23.65 -18.55 -9.43
C GLY A 511 -23.05 -17.98 -8.15
N ASP A 512 -21.70 -17.83 -8.10
CA ASP A 512 -21.02 -17.22 -6.98
C ASP A 512 -21.26 -15.69 -6.94
N VAL A 513 -21.29 -15.02 -8.09
CA VAL A 513 -21.64 -13.57 -8.21
C VAL A 513 -23.05 -13.32 -7.70
N GLN A 514 -24.04 -14.07 -8.19
CA GLN A 514 -25.44 -13.94 -7.75
C GLN A 514 -25.61 -14.26 -6.26
N GLY A 515 -24.86 -15.24 -5.75
CA GLY A 515 -24.84 -15.56 -4.32
C GLY A 515 -24.25 -14.44 -3.49
N PHE A 516 -23.14 -13.84 -3.96
CA PHE A 516 -22.54 -12.68 -3.30
C PHE A 516 -23.50 -11.46 -3.31
N ASP A 517 -24.18 -11.19 -4.42
CA ASP A 517 -25.18 -10.12 -4.50
C ASP A 517 -26.34 -10.34 -3.51
N SER A 518 -26.80 -11.59 -3.36
CA SER A 518 -27.82 -11.96 -2.37
C SER A 518 -27.32 -11.79 -0.93
N TYR A 519 -26.05 -12.14 -0.67
CA TYR A 519 -25.39 -11.88 0.61
C TYR A 519 -25.29 -10.38 0.90
N MET A 520 -24.83 -9.57 -0.07
CA MET A 520 -24.70 -8.11 0.08
C MET A 520 -26.01 -7.42 0.37
N LYS A 521 -27.12 -7.86 -0.23
CA LYS A 521 -28.43 -7.32 0.09
C LYS A 521 -28.76 -7.45 1.58
N ARG A 522 -28.58 -8.67 2.14
CA ARG A 522 -28.78 -8.92 3.57
C ARG A 522 -27.77 -8.19 4.44
N TYR A 523 -26.51 -8.11 3.98
CA TYR A 523 -25.44 -7.41 4.68
C TYR A 523 -25.79 -5.92 4.87
N LEU A 524 -26.23 -5.26 3.82
CA LEU A 524 -26.62 -3.84 3.87
C LEU A 524 -27.86 -3.61 4.76
N GLU A 525 -28.89 -4.47 4.64
CA GLU A 525 -30.07 -4.43 5.51
C GLU A 525 -29.70 -4.61 6.99
N GLY A 526 -28.73 -5.49 7.27
CA GLY A 526 -28.28 -5.80 8.63
C GLY A 526 -27.30 -4.79 9.24
N LEU A 527 -26.84 -3.76 8.53
CA LEU A 527 -26.01 -2.69 9.11
C LEU A 527 -26.70 -1.96 10.27
N ALA A 528 -28.03 -1.99 10.33
CA ALA A 528 -28.80 -1.49 11.48
C ALA A 528 -28.47 -2.25 12.77
N ILE A 529 -28.16 -3.56 12.69
CA ILE A 529 -27.74 -4.38 13.84
C ILE A 529 -26.34 -3.92 14.31
N GLN A 530 -25.43 -3.69 13.37
CA GLN A 530 -24.09 -3.15 13.66
C GLN A 530 -24.19 -1.79 14.37
N LYS A 531 -25.09 -0.90 13.90
CA LYS A 531 -25.33 0.39 14.53
C LYS A 531 -25.84 0.22 15.97
N ALA A 532 -26.84 -0.62 16.18
CA ALA A 532 -27.36 -0.90 17.53
C ALA A 532 -26.27 -1.51 18.44
N ALA A 533 -25.40 -2.39 17.91
CA ALA A 533 -24.31 -2.95 18.68
C ALA A 533 -23.31 -1.88 19.12
N VAL A 534 -22.93 -0.96 18.25
CA VAL A 534 -22.03 0.17 18.61
C VAL A 534 -22.70 1.09 19.65
N GLU A 535 -23.99 1.37 19.53
CA GLU A 535 -24.74 2.24 20.43
C GLU A 535 -24.96 1.65 21.83
N HIS A 536 -24.99 0.31 21.97
CA HIS A 536 -25.40 -0.35 23.21
C HIS A 536 -24.37 -1.29 23.83
N LEU A 537 -23.36 -1.74 23.09
CA LEU A 537 -22.28 -2.58 23.59
C LEU A 537 -21.01 -1.71 23.75
N HIS A 538 -20.82 -1.17 24.92
CA HIS A 538 -19.63 -0.38 25.24
C HIS A 538 -18.55 -1.26 25.85
N ASP A 539 -17.28 -0.92 25.59
CA ASP A 539 -16.15 -1.57 26.26
C ASP A 539 -16.24 -1.32 27.77
N SER A 540 -16.08 -2.38 28.59
CA SER A 540 -16.12 -2.34 30.04
C SER A 540 -14.84 -1.75 30.64
#